data_4c571ceca057e804a31e13e11a4e93b2
#
_entry.id   4c571ceca057e804a31e13e11a4e93b2
#
_cell.length_a   1.000
_cell.length_b   1.000
_cell.length_c   1.000
_cell.angle_alpha   90.00
_cell.angle_beta   90.00
_cell.angle_gamma   90.00
#
_symmetry.space_group_name_H-M   'P 1'
#
loop_
_entity.id
_entity.type
_entity.pdbx_description
1 polymer ?
#
loop_
_entity_poly.entity_id
_entity_poly.type
_entity_poly.pdbx_seq_one_letter_code
_entity_poly.pdbx_strand_id
1 'polypeptide(L)'
;DGQTQSVNGGKVGDIAEFSSYGTLIDGRKLPHVCAPGHTIISSYSTPYVKYEAQNQGISISKYNLLSARVEENGKYYFWGDMSGTSMSTPYVTGTLALWLEANPKLTYDEVIEVINETSTRDSFVKGGNQVQWGAGKINVYEGLKSVLRMNSGVGEVNSDKNMLMRNLGGNVYEMFVVGEPALVASVYDLSGRKVAETSANGDTVAINLDGQ
;
A
#
# COMPACT_ATOMS: atom_id res chain seq x y z
N ASP A 1 -14.77 -15.20 -4.42
CA ASP A 1 -16.01 -15.27 -3.64
C ASP A 1 -15.87 -14.42 -2.40
N GLY A 2 -16.48 -13.22 -2.46
CA GLY A 2 -16.45 -12.25 -1.36
C GLY A 2 -17.34 -12.69 -0.18
N GLN A 3 -16.90 -13.67 0.59
CA GLN A 3 -17.53 -13.94 1.88
C GLN A 3 -17.10 -12.85 2.86
N THR A 4 -17.99 -11.91 3.12
CA THR A 4 -17.91 -11.00 4.25
C THR A 4 -18.02 -11.80 5.54
N GLN A 5 -16.89 -12.21 6.12
CA GLN A 5 -16.87 -12.75 7.46
C GLN A 5 -17.09 -11.60 8.45
N SER A 6 -18.18 -11.63 9.18
CA SER A 6 -18.35 -10.76 10.33
C SER A 6 -17.51 -11.32 11.47
N VAL A 7 -16.52 -10.57 11.92
CA VAL A 7 -15.76 -10.90 13.13
C VAL A 7 -16.25 -9.98 14.23
N ASN A 8 -16.78 -10.56 15.32
CA ASN A 8 -17.32 -9.83 16.48
C ASN A 8 -18.40 -8.77 16.14
N GLY A 9 -19.29 -9.07 15.18
CA GLY A 9 -20.39 -8.18 14.84
C GLY A 9 -20.08 -7.07 13.81
N GLY A 10 -18.81 -6.85 13.47
CA GLY A 10 -18.38 -5.90 12.44
C GLY A 10 -18.45 -6.48 11.04
N LYS A 11 -18.45 -5.61 10.03
CA LYS A 11 -18.37 -5.98 8.61
C LYS A 11 -16.93 -5.86 8.14
N VAL A 12 -16.48 -6.79 7.30
CA VAL A 12 -15.16 -6.67 6.64
C VAL A 12 -15.11 -5.37 5.84
N GLY A 13 -14.08 -4.59 6.09
CA GLY A 13 -13.91 -3.28 5.47
C GLY A 13 -14.49 -2.13 6.29
N ASP A 14 -15.24 -2.38 7.35
CA ASP A 14 -15.68 -1.36 8.29
C ASP A 14 -14.60 -1.06 9.33
N ILE A 15 -14.79 0.04 10.08
CA ILE A 15 -13.86 0.42 11.14
C ILE A 15 -14.06 -0.49 12.36
N ALA A 16 -12.98 -0.91 12.98
CA ALA A 16 -13.06 -1.69 14.20
C ALA A 16 -13.52 -0.80 15.36
N GLU A 17 -14.39 -1.34 16.23
CA GLU A 17 -14.95 -0.61 17.37
C GLU A 17 -13.90 -0.10 18.37
N PHE A 18 -12.75 -0.78 18.46
CA PHE A 18 -11.62 -0.36 19.29
C PHE A 18 -10.77 0.78 18.68
N SER A 19 -11.06 1.21 17.44
CA SER A 19 -10.28 2.23 16.76
C SER A 19 -10.50 3.60 17.39
N SER A 20 -9.44 4.15 17.98
CA SER A 20 -9.48 5.48 18.61
C SER A 20 -9.37 6.60 17.59
N TYR A 21 -10.06 7.70 17.83
CA TYR A 21 -10.04 8.90 17.00
C TYR A 21 -10.32 10.14 17.84
N GLY A 22 -9.96 11.30 17.34
CA GLY A 22 -10.27 12.56 18.03
C GLY A 22 -9.47 13.76 17.52
N THR A 23 -9.66 14.86 18.22
CA THR A 23 -8.91 16.10 17.97
C THR A 23 -7.98 16.35 19.15
N LEU A 24 -6.69 16.55 18.86
CA LEU A 24 -5.69 16.89 19.87
C LEU A 24 -5.86 18.33 20.34
N ILE A 25 -5.19 18.69 21.45
CA ILE A 25 -5.22 20.05 22.01
C ILE A 25 -4.72 21.10 21.01
N ASP A 26 -3.79 20.72 20.12
CA ASP A 26 -3.24 21.57 19.08
C ASP A 26 -4.13 21.65 17.80
N GLY A 27 -5.30 21.04 17.84
CA GLY A 27 -6.28 21.05 16.73
C GLY A 27 -6.07 19.99 15.67
N ARG A 28 -4.99 19.21 15.71
CA ARG A 28 -4.79 18.09 14.75
C ARG A 28 -5.85 17.01 14.96
N LYS A 29 -6.38 16.52 13.87
CA LYS A 29 -7.33 15.40 13.86
C LYS A 29 -6.59 14.09 13.60
N LEU A 30 -6.91 13.06 14.37
CA LEU A 30 -6.34 11.72 14.26
C LEU A 30 -7.45 10.67 14.19
N PRO A 31 -7.22 9.55 13.48
CA PRO A 31 -6.00 9.19 12.74
C PRO A 31 -5.85 9.99 11.43
N HIS A 32 -4.65 10.03 10.86
CA HIS A 32 -4.46 10.57 9.50
C HIS A 32 -5.06 9.66 8.44
N VAL A 33 -4.99 8.34 8.67
CA VAL A 33 -5.42 7.31 7.72
C VAL A 33 -5.74 6.02 8.47
N CYS A 34 -6.58 5.17 7.90
CA CYS A 34 -6.86 3.83 8.41
C CYS A 34 -6.15 2.75 7.59
N ALA A 35 -5.80 1.65 8.27
CA ALA A 35 -5.19 0.46 7.68
C ALA A 35 -5.72 -0.81 8.35
N PRO A 36 -5.59 -2.01 7.74
CA PRO A 36 -5.99 -3.26 8.36
C PRO A 36 -5.35 -3.44 9.73
N GLY A 37 -6.17 -3.77 10.74
CA GLY A 37 -5.73 -3.90 12.12
C GLY A 37 -6.49 -4.96 12.91
N HIS A 38 -7.41 -5.70 12.28
CA HIS A 38 -8.18 -6.75 12.94
C HIS A 38 -7.80 -8.11 12.38
N THR A 39 -7.48 -9.07 13.28
CA THR A 39 -7.08 -10.44 12.93
C THR A 39 -5.90 -10.47 11.95
N ILE A 40 -4.85 -9.71 12.28
CA ILE A 40 -3.63 -9.65 11.46
C ILE A 40 -2.71 -10.79 11.86
N ILE A 41 -2.44 -11.68 10.91
CA ILE A 41 -1.55 -12.83 11.10
C ILE A 41 -0.11 -12.39 10.87
N SER A 42 0.75 -12.68 11.85
CA SER A 42 2.18 -12.39 11.77
C SER A 42 3.00 -13.39 12.58
N SER A 43 4.32 -13.30 12.45
CA SER A 43 5.24 -14.13 13.26
C SER A 43 5.16 -13.74 14.73
N TYR A 44 5.18 -14.77 15.59
CA TYR A 44 5.24 -14.60 17.03
C TYR A 44 6.64 -14.86 17.58
N SER A 45 7.01 -14.08 18.58
CA SER A 45 8.27 -14.28 19.30
C SER A 45 8.29 -15.64 20.01
N THR A 46 9.24 -16.51 19.68
CA THR A 46 9.40 -17.81 20.35
C THR A 46 9.61 -17.67 21.87
N PRO A 47 10.37 -16.70 22.41
CA PRO A 47 10.44 -16.45 23.85
C PRO A 47 9.10 -16.12 24.48
N TYR A 48 8.27 -15.31 23.82
CA TYR A 48 6.91 -15.02 24.29
C TYR A 48 6.04 -16.29 24.38
N VAL A 49 6.05 -17.10 23.31
CA VAL A 49 5.29 -18.34 23.29
C VAL A 49 5.79 -19.33 24.36
N LYS A 50 7.09 -19.39 24.61
CA LYS A 50 7.65 -20.19 25.72
C LYS A 50 7.11 -19.74 27.08
N TYR A 51 7.11 -18.44 27.32
CA TYR A 51 6.61 -17.86 28.56
C TYR A 51 5.12 -18.19 28.76
N GLU A 52 4.30 -17.99 27.73
CA GLU A 52 2.86 -18.29 27.79
C GLU A 52 2.60 -19.80 27.98
N ALA A 53 3.32 -20.67 27.28
CA ALA A 53 3.19 -22.09 27.44
C ALA A 53 3.54 -22.55 28.88
N GLN A 54 4.59 -21.97 29.47
CA GLN A 54 4.96 -22.21 30.87
C GLN A 54 3.88 -21.76 31.85
N ASN A 55 3.31 -20.56 31.64
CA ASN A 55 2.20 -20.04 32.46
C ASN A 55 0.97 -20.94 32.41
N GLN A 56 0.71 -21.58 31.29
CA GLN A 56 -0.38 -22.53 31.10
C GLN A 56 -0.03 -23.96 31.53
N GLY A 57 1.18 -24.21 31.95
CA GLY A 57 1.66 -25.55 32.36
C GLY A 57 1.71 -26.56 31.21
N ILE A 58 1.86 -26.10 29.98
CA ILE A 58 1.92 -26.96 28.79
C ILE A 58 3.30 -26.90 28.11
N SER A 59 3.64 -27.95 27.39
CA SER A 59 4.88 -27.92 26.59
C SER A 59 4.72 -27.03 25.36
N ILE A 60 5.82 -26.41 24.93
CA ILE A 60 5.82 -25.57 23.73
C ILE A 60 5.34 -26.31 22.46
N SER A 61 5.59 -27.61 22.38
CA SER A 61 5.11 -28.46 21.29
C SER A 61 3.60 -28.64 21.25
N LYS A 62 2.92 -28.38 22.37
CA LYS A 62 1.46 -28.45 22.50
C LYS A 62 0.79 -27.08 22.51
N TYR A 63 1.57 -26.00 22.57
CA TYR A 63 1.02 -24.65 22.52
C TYR A 63 0.42 -24.40 21.14
N ASN A 64 -0.85 -24.15 21.11
CA ASN A 64 -1.61 -23.98 19.88
C ASN A 64 -2.01 -22.50 19.73
N LEU A 65 -1.29 -21.78 18.89
CA LEU A 65 -1.74 -20.50 18.37
C LEU A 65 -2.70 -20.76 17.22
N LEU A 66 -3.68 -19.87 17.04
CA LEU A 66 -4.79 -20.04 16.11
C LEU A 66 -4.38 -20.22 14.63
N SER A 67 -3.13 -19.94 14.26
CA SER A 67 -2.74 -19.88 12.86
C SER A 67 -1.79 -20.97 12.41
N ALA A 68 -0.54 -20.99 12.85
CA ALA A 68 0.40 -22.01 12.41
C ALA A 68 1.60 -22.19 13.36
N ARG A 69 2.17 -23.38 13.32
CA ARG A 69 3.44 -23.73 13.94
C ARG A 69 4.27 -24.52 12.94
N VAL A 70 5.53 -24.15 12.78
CA VAL A 70 6.51 -24.91 12.00
C VAL A 70 7.62 -25.38 12.93
N GLU A 71 8.03 -26.64 12.80
CA GLU A 71 9.19 -27.19 13.46
C GLU A 71 10.32 -27.40 12.45
N GLU A 72 11.47 -26.83 12.73
CA GLU A 72 12.66 -26.98 11.92
C GLU A 72 13.90 -27.13 12.82
N ASN A 73 14.66 -28.20 12.61
CA ASN A 73 15.89 -28.50 13.38
C ASN A 73 15.67 -28.47 14.92
N GLY A 74 14.54 -29.00 15.39
CA GLY A 74 14.18 -29.01 16.82
C GLY A 74 13.80 -27.65 17.39
N LYS A 75 13.58 -26.65 16.54
CA LYS A 75 13.09 -25.32 16.92
C LYS A 75 11.66 -25.13 16.43
N TYR A 76 10.88 -24.40 17.20
CA TYR A 76 9.50 -24.06 16.85
C TYR A 76 9.39 -22.59 16.46
N TYR A 77 8.70 -22.34 15.37
CA TYR A 77 8.38 -21.01 14.85
C TYR A 77 6.85 -20.89 14.82
N PHE A 78 6.35 -19.76 15.24
CA PHE A 78 4.91 -19.57 15.44
C PHE A 78 4.40 -18.38 14.64
N TRP A 79 3.20 -18.54 14.12
CA TRP A 79 2.38 -17.46 13.55
C TRP A 79 1.05 -17.43 14.29
N GLY A 80 0.60 -16.24 14.61
CA GLY A 80 -0.66 -16.03 15.29
C GLY A 80 -1.31 -14.74 14.83
N ASP A 81 -2.54 -14.53 15.25
CA ASP A 81 -3.28 -13.32 14.96
C ASP A 81 -3.29 -12.37 16.15
N MET A 82 -3.29 -11.09 15.83
CA MET A 82 -3.52 -10.01 16.78
C MET A 82 -4.45 -8.96 16.18
N SER A 83 -5.17 -8.26 17.04
CA SER A 83 -6.04 -7.15 16.66
C SER A 83 -5.69 -5.90 17.45
N GLY A 84 -5.71 -4.76 16.77
CA GLY A 84 -5.40 -3.46 17.37
C GLY A 84 -4.87 -2.47 16.35
N THR A 85 -4.91 -1.20 16.68
CA THR A 85 -4.24 -0.14 15.91
C THR A 85 -2.73 -0.34 15.86
N SER A 86 -2.16 -1.08 16.85
CA SER A 86 -0.76 -1.53 16.83
C SER A 86 -0.43 -2.44 15.65
N MET A 87 -1.42 -3.13 15.05
CA MET A 87 -1.25 -3.95 13.85
C MET A 87 -1.46 -3.13 12.57
N SER A 88 -2.26 -2.06 12.62
CA SER A 88 -2.39 -1.11 11.52
C SER A 88 -1.11 -0.28 11.32
N THR A 89 -0.43 0.08 12.39
CA THR A 89 0.78 0.93 12.36
C THR A 89 1.90 0.33 11.49
N PRO A 90 2.34 -0.92 11.65
CA PRO A 90 3.38 -1.50 10.79
C PRO A 90 2.93 -1.64 9.32
N TYR A 91 1.64 -1.79 9.05
CA TYR A 91 1.14 -1.77 7.69
C TYR A 91 1.40 -0.40 7.02
N VAL A 92 1.08 0.69 7.72
CA VAL A 92 1.38 2.06 7.25
C VAL A 92 2.88 2.27 7.16
N THR A 93 3.67 1.83 8.16
CA THR A 93 5.14 1.94 8.15
C THR A 93 5.75 1.24 6.93
N GLY A 94 5.30 0.03 6.62
CA GLY A 94 5.75 -0.70 5.43
C GLY A 94 5.36 0.01 4.13
N THR A 95 4.17 0.60 4.07
CA THR A 95 3.74 1.42 2.94
C THR A 95 4.68 2.61 2.74
N LEU A 96 4.98 3.35 3.81
CA LEU A 96 5.88 4.51 3.75
C LEU A 96 7.32 4.11 3.38
N ALA A 97 7.79 2.94 3.82
CA ALA A 97 9.10 2.42 3.43
C ALA A 97 9.20 2.21 1.91
N LEU A 98 8.16 1.63 1.29
CA LEU A 98 8.09 1.49 -0.17
C LEU A 98 8.06 2.84 -0.89
N TRP A 99 7.32 3.81 -0.36
CA TRP A 99 7.25 5.14 -0.95
C TRP A 99 8.59 5.88 -0.81
N LEU A 100 9.28 5.75 0.31
CA LEU A 100 10.61 6.33 0.53
C LEU A 100 11.70 5.64 -0.31
N GLU A 101 11.57 4.36 -0.62
CA GLU A 101 12.44 3.68 -1.59
C GLU A 101 12.27 4.28 -2.98
N ALA A 102 11.02 4.56 -3.38
CA ALA A 102 10.72 5.20 -4.66
C ALA A 102 11.15 6.68 -4.72
N ASN A 103 11.05 7.41 -3.61
CA ASN A 103 11.52 8.79 -3.47
C ASN A 103 12.16 9.02 -2.09
N PRO A 104 13.49 8.87 -1.93
CA PRO A 104 14.18 9.06 -0.66
C PRO A 104 14.13 10.49 -0.11
N LYS A 105 13.67 11.47 -0.90
CA LYS A 105 13.55 12.87 -0.50
C LYS A 105 12.14 13.24 -0.05
N LEU A 106 11.21 12.27 -0.04
CA LEU A 106 9.83 12.50 0.33
C LEU A 106 9.73 13.07 1.75
N THR A 107 9.15 14.24 1.86
CA THR A 107 8.95 14.93 3.14
C THR A 107 7.68 14.45 3.86
N TYR A 108 7.56 14.78 5.13
CA TYR A 108 6.35 14.46 5.91
C TYR A 108 5.09 15.08 5.30
N ASP A 109 5.17 16.34 4.86
CA ASP A 109 4.02 17.04 4.28
C ASP A 109 3.58 16.41 2.97
N GLU A 110 4.53 16.04 2.11
CA GLU A 110 4.26 15.31 0.87
C GLU A 110 3.66 13.91 1.14
N VAL A 111 4.12 13.20 2.17
CA VAL A 111 3.49 11.94 2.60
C VAL A 111 2.03 12.15 2.98
N ILE A 112 1.72 13.19 3.75
CA ILE A 112 0.34 13.50 4.14
C ILE A 112 -0.51 13.88 2.92
N GLU A 113 0.05 14.62 1.96
CA GLU A 113 -0.59 14.94 0.70
C GLU A 113 -0.93 13.69 -0.11
N VAL A 114 0.04 12.81 -0.32
CA VAL A 114 -0.17 11.51 -1.00
C VAL A 114 -1.25 10.69 -0.31
N ILE A 115 -1.23 10.61 1.03
CA ILE A 115 -2.26 9.91 1.80
C ILE A 115 -3.65 10.51 1.54
N ASN A 116 -3.77 11.84 1.57
CA ASN A 116 -5.05 12.53 1.36
C ASN A 116 -5.61 12.33 -0.05
N GLU A 117 -4.74 12.34 -1.06
CA GLU A 117 -5.11 12.19 -2.47
C GLU A 117 -5.47 10.76 -2.84
N THR A 118 -4.73 9.79 -2.31
CA THR A 118 -4.78 8.42 -2.82
C THR A 118 -5.55 7.44 -1.96
N SER A 119 -5.91 7.81 -0.71
CA SER A 119 -6.66 6.93 0.18
C SER A 119 -8.03 6.56 -0.39
N THR A 120 -8.36 5.29 -0.28
CA THR A 120 -9.64 4.76 -0.76
C THR A 120 -10.79 5.22 0.13
N ARG A 121 -11.82 5.80 -0.48
CA ARG A 121 -13.06 6.25 0.17
C ARG A 121 -14.25 5.44 -0.35
N ASP A 122 -14.41 4.24 0.16
CA ASP A 122 -15.53 3.37 -0.16
C ASP A 122 -16.83 3.78 0.58
N SER A 123 -17.87 2.95 0.51
CA SER A 123 -19.16 3.21 1.12
C SER A 123 -19.10 3.32 2.65
N PHE A 124 -18.20 2.58 3.32
CA PHE A 124 -18.00 2.68 4.76
C PHE A 124 -17.41 4.02 5.16
N VAL A 125 -16.35 4.45 4.44
CA VAL A 125 -15.71 5.74 4.68
C VAL A 125 -16.67 6.89 4.42
N LYS A 126 -17.43 6.84 3.29
CA LYS A 126 -18.37 7.91 2.91
C LYS A 126 -19.59 7.99 3.83
N GLY A 127 -20.06 6.85 4.33
CA GLY A 127 -21.22 6.77 5.22
C GLY A 127 -20.89 6.92 6.71
N GLY A 128 -19.60 6.88 7.08
CA GLY A 128 -19.14 6.90 8.46
C GLY A 128 -18.75 8.30 8.97
N ASN A 129 -18.28 8.33 10.20
CA ASN A 129 -17.72 9.52 10.82
C ASN A 129 -16.35 9.85 10.18
N GLN A 130 -16.28 10.97 9.46
CA GLN A 130 -15.07 11.38 8.72
C GLN A 130 -13.85 11.59 9.63
N VAL A 131 -14.04 12.01 10.89
CA VAL A 131 -12.91 12.16 11.84
C VAL A 131 -12.31 10.79 12.18
N GLN A 132 -13.15 9.76 12.27
CA GLN A 132 -12.74 8.40 12.60
C GLN A 132 -11.92 7.73 11.48
N TRP A 133 -12.20 8.09 10.23
CA TRP A 133 -11.53 7.54 9.06
C TRP A 133 -10.29 8.32 8.62
N GLY A 134 -10.12 9.56 9.05
CA GLY A 134 -9.09 10.46 8.51
C GLY A 134 -9.24 10.64 7.00
N ALA A 135 -8.17 10.45 6.25
CA ALA A 135 -8.19 10.48 4.78
C ALA A 135 -8.97 9.31 4.17
N GLY A 136 -9.14 8.23 4.90
CA GLY A 136 -9.76 7.00 4.44
C GLY A 136 -8.87 5.77 4.68
N LYS A 137 -8.97 4.78 3.80
CA LYS A 137 -8.15 3.56 3.85
C LYS A 137 -6.90 3.75 3.01
N ILE A 138 -5.73 3.53 3.59
CA ILE A 138 -4.46 3.69 2.88
C ILE A 138 -4.42 2.83 1.61
N ASN A 139 -3.99 3.42 0.51
CA ASN A 139 -3.83 2.75 -0.77
C ASN A 139 -2.36 2.73 -1.17
N VAL A 140 -1.70 1.61 -0.90
CA VAL A 140 -0.25 1.44 -1.13
C VAL A 140 0.11 1.69 -2.58
N TYR A 141 -0.67 1.12 -3.51
CA TYR A 141 -0.39 1.15 -4.94
C TYR A 141 -0.62 2.54 -5.57
N GLU A 142 -1.78 3.16 -5.29
CA GLU A 142 -2.04 4.51 -5.82
C GLU A 142 -1.07 5.53 -5.23
N GLY A 143 -0.74 5.41 -3.93
CA GLY A 143 0.27 6.25 -3.30
C GLY A 143 1.65 6.06 -3.92
N LEU A 144 2.08 4.82 -4.19
CA LEU A 144 3.35 4.56 -4.87
C LEU A 144 3.40 5.20 -6.26
N LYS A 145 2.31 5.10 -7.03
CA LYS A 145 2.21 5.78 -8.33
C LYS A 145 2.34 7.31 -8.21
N SER A 146 1.69 7.91 -7.20
CA SER A 146 1.78 9.34 -6.95
C SER A 146 3.22 9.75 -6.63
N VAL A 147 3.89 9.02 -5.73
CA VAL A 147 5.29 9.27 -5.36
C VAL A 147 6.26 9.12 -6.54
N LEU A 148 6.06 8.11 -7.39
CA LEU A 148 6.87 7.93 -8.60
C LEU A 148 6.71 9.10 -9.58
N ARG A 149 5.49 9.65 -9.71
CA ARG A 149 5.25 10.85 -10.53
C ARG A 149 5.97 12.07 -9.96
N MET A 150 5.95 12.29 -8.65
CA MET A 150 6.68 13.37 -7.99
C MET A 150 8.18 13.29 -8.27
N ASN A 151 8.76 12.09 -8.26
CA ASN A 151 10.20 11.90 -8.48
C ASN A 151 10.61 12.01 -9.96
N SER A 152 9.72 11.69 -10.89
CA SER A 152 10.04 11.65 -12.32
C SER A 152 10.10 13.04 -12.99
N GLY A 153 9.64 14.09 -12.31
CA GLY A 153 9.51 15.43 -12.93
C GLY A 153 8.54 15.48 -14.12
N VAL A 154 7.82 14.39 -14.37
CA VAL A 154 6.78 14.33 -15.39
C VAL A 154 5.57 15.03 -14.83
N GLY A 155 5.25 16.22 -15.35
CA GLY A 155 3.98 16.91 -15.06
C GLY A 155 2.78 15.98 -15.30
N GLU A 156 1.67 16.28 -14.65
CA GLU A 156 0.44 15.50 -14.73
C GLU A 156 0.21 14.96 -16.15
N VAL A 157 0.23 13.63 -16.27
CA VAL A 157 -0.40 12.99 -17.42
C VAL A 157 -1.90 13.22 -17.23
N ASN A 158 -2.45 14.15 -17.99
CA ASN A 158 -3.89 14.39 -18.02
C ASN A 158 -4.58 13.04 -18.24
N SER A 159 -5.23 12.51 -17.20
CA SER A 159 -5.88 11.19 -17.20
C SER A 159 -7.10 11.12 -18.14
N ASP A 160 -7.45 12.25 -18.76
CA ASP A 160 -8.58 12.34 -19.68
C ASP A 160 -8.23 11.92 -21.12
N LYS A 161 -6.95 11.67 -21.41
CA LYS A 161 -6.55 11.15 -22.71
C LYS A 161 -6.50 9.62 -22.68
N ASN A 162 -7.30 8.98 -23.51
CA ASN A 162 -7.27 7.54 -23.72
C ASN A 162 -5.91 7.14 -24.31
N MET A 163 -4.96 6.82 -23.43
CA MET A 163 -3.67 6.29 -23.81
C MET A 163 -3.72 4.75 -23.75
N LEU A 164 -3.39 4.12 -24.84
CA LEU A 164 -3.20 2.67 -24.92
C LEU A 164 -1.72 2.39 -25.14
N MET A 165 -1.20 1.39 -24.43
CA MET A 165 0.14 0.89 -24.61
C MET A 165 0.09 -0.62 -24.88
N ARG A 166 0.83 -1.08 -25.87
CA ARG A 166 0.97 -2.51 -26.16
C ARG A 166 2.44 -2.88 -26.37
N ASN A 167 2.80 -4.09 -25.96
CA ASN A 167 4.10 -4.67 -26.26
C ASN A 167 4.01 -5.34 -27.63
N LEU A 168 4.91 -4.98 -28.55
CA LEU A 168 5.00 -5.55 -29.90
C LEU A 168 5.90 -6.79 -29.96
N GLY A 169 6.51 -7.18 -28.84
CA GLY A 169 7.49 -8.25 -28.73
C GLY A 169 8.89 -7.73 -28.40
N GLY A 170 9.66 -8.49 -27.64
CA GLY A 170 10.94 -8.01 -27.09
C GLY A 170 10.75 -6.79 -26.19
N ASN A 171 11.64 -5.82 -26.32
CA ASN A 171 11.58 -4.58 -25.59
C ASN A 171 11.01 -3.41 -26.42
N VAL A 172 10.12 -3.70 -27.38
CA VAL A 172 9.47 -2.69 -28.21
C VAL A 172 8.05 -2.44 -27.70
N TYR A 173 7.76 -1.21 -27.38
CA TYR A 173 6.45 -0.76 -26.89
C TYR A 173 5.87 0.28 -27.84
N GLU A 174 4.60 0.16 -28.14
CA GLU A 174 3.83 1.13 -28.91
C GLU A 174 2.84 1.84 -27.98
N MET A 175 2.81 3.15 -28.04
CA MET A 175 1.84 3.99 -27.35
C MET A 175 0.96 4.70 -28.35
N PHE A 176 -0.33 4.72 -28.06
CA PHE A 176 -1.35 5.40 -28.82
C PHE A 176 -2.10 6.37 -27.93
N VAL A 177 -2.24 7.63 -28.36
CA VAL A 177 -2.97 8.67 -27.64
C VAL A 177 -3.96 9.33 -28.58
N VAL A 178 -5.23 9.09 -28.36
CA VAL A 178 -6.31 9.57 -29.25
C VAL A 178 -6.30 11.10 -29.38
N GLY A 179 -6.23 11.57 -30.61
CA GLY A 179 -6.42 12.99 -30.94
C GLY A 179 -5.15 13.86 -30.81
N GLU A 180 -3.98 13.27 -30.59
CA GLU A 180 -2.73 14.04 -30.56
C GLU A 180 -2.04 14.06 -31.93
N PRO A 181 -1.72 15.26 -32.46
CA PRO A 181 -1.10 15.40 -33.78
C PRO A 181 0.40 15.06 -33.79
N ALA A 182 1.03 15.04 -32.64
CA ALA A 182 2.43 14.67 -32.47
C ALA A 182 2.66 14.15 -31.04
N LEU A 183 3.47 13.12 -30.91
CA LEU A 183 3.83 12.51 -29.63
C LEU A 183 5.34 12.51 -29.41
N VAL A 184 5.76 12.79 -28.18
CA VAL A 184 7.10 12.52 -27.70
C VAL A 184 6.99 11.53 -26.54
N ALA A 185 7.63 10.38 -26.69
CA ALA A 185 7.69 9.37 -25.64
C ALA A 185 9.09 9.38 -25.03
N SER A 186 9.18 9.60 -23.73
CA SER A 186 10.42 9.49 -22.96
C SER A 186 10.26 8.40 -21.89
N VAL A 187 11.28 7.54 -21.78
CA VAL A 187 11.33 6.49 -20.77
C VAL A 187 12.44 6.81 -19.77
N TYR A 188 12.12 6.63 -18.51
CA TYR A 188 13.03 6.88 -17.39
C TYR A 188 13.18 5.59 -16.59
N ASP A 189 14.37 5.32 -16.05
CA ASP A 189 14.59 4.28 -15.06
C ASP A 189 14.06 4.72 -13.68
N LEU A 190 14.07 3.80 -12.72
CA LEU A 190 13.57 4.07 -11.37
C LEU A 190 14.40 5.11 -10.59
N SER A 191 15.59 5.47 -11.09
CA SER A 191 16.41 6.55 -10.53
C SER A 191 16.08 7.92 -11.15
N GLY A 192 15.15 7.98 -12.09
CA GLY A 192 14.77 9.19 -12.80
C GLY A 192 15.68 9.56 -13.96
N ARG A 193 16.63 8.68 -14.36
CA ARG A 193 17.49 8.88 -15.52
C ARG A 193 16.74 8.52 -16.80
N LYS A 194 16.72 9.43 -17.78
CA LYS A 194 16.13 9.15 -19.09
C LYS A 194 16.94 8.07 -19.81
N VAL A 195 16.30 6.95 -20.13
CA VAL A 195 16.91 5.80 -20.80
C VAL A 195 16.58 5.74 -22.29
N ALA A 196 15.43 6.27 -22.71
CA ALA A 196 15.06 6.33 -24.12
C ALA A 196 14.12 7.51 -24.38
N GLU A 197 14.17 8.01 -25.61
CA GLU A 197 13.23 9.02 -26.12
C GLU A 197 12.98 8.80 -27.60
N THR A 198 11.74 8.96 -28.01
CA THR A 198 11.32 8.90 -29.41
C THR A 198 10.18 9.86 -29.65
N SER A 199 10.01 10.28 -30.89
CA SER A 199 8.91 11.15 -31.31
C SER A 199 8.29 10.66 -32.61
N ALA A 200 7.01 10.93 -32.77
CA ALA A 200 6.28 10.65 -34.00
C ALA A 200 5.31 11.78 -34.32
N ASN A 201 5.08 12.01 -35.62
CA ASN A 201 3.98 12.86 -36.08
C ASN A 201 2.73 11.98 -36.21
N GLY A 202 1.74 12.20 -35.35
CA GLY A 202 0.53 11.40 -35.27
C GLY A 202 0.29 10.92 -33.85
N ASP A 203 -0.78 10.17 -33.71
CA ASP A 203 -1.32 9.69 -32.43
C ASP A 203 -0.67 8.37 -31.94
N THR A 204 0.33 7.86 -32.66
CA THR A 204 1.02 6.61 -32.34
C THR A 204 2.53 6.80 -32.36
N VAL A 205 3.21 6.33 -31.30
CA VAL A 205 4.67 6.33 -31.21
C VAL A 205 5.18 5.00 -30.68
N ALA A 206 6.23 4.46 -31.32
CA ALA A 206 6.89 3.24 -30.86
C ALA A 206 8.26 3.56 -30.26
N ILE A 207 8.59 2.95 -29.12
CA ILE A 207 9.87 3.07 -28.45
C ILE A 207 10.51 1.69 -28.27
N ASN A 208 11.79 1.60 -28.63
CA ASN A 208 12.59 0.40 -28.46
C ASN A 208 13.54 0.59 -27.25
N LEU A 209 13.55 -0.34 -26.33
CA LEU A 209 14.38 -0.35 -25.13
C LEU A 209 15.52 -1.37 -25.20
N ASP A 210 15.78 -1.99 -26.37
CA ASP A 210 16.89 -2.90 -26.54
C ASP A 210 18.24 -2.16 -26.37
N GLY A 211 19.11 -2.71 -25.54
CA GLY A 211 20.46 -2.20 -25.32
C GLY A 211 20.58 -1.08 -24.27
N GLN A 212 19.56 -0.90 -23.45
CA GLN A 212 19.59 0.07 -22.33
C GLN A 212 19.91 -0.60 -21.00
#